data_4f1abf196fef5fa50cb3d078ef35201c
#
_entry.id   4f1abf196fef5fa50cb3d078ef35201c
#
_cell.length_a   1.000
_cell.length_b   1.000
_cell.length_c   1.000
_cell.angle_alpha   90.00
_cell.angle_beta   90.00
_cell.angle_gamma   90.00
#
_symmetry.space_group_name_H-M   'P 1'
#
loop_
_entity.id
_entity.type
_entity.pdbx_description
1 polymer ?
#
loop_
_entity_poly.entity_id
_entity_poly.type
_entity_poly.pdbx_seq_one_letter_code
_entity_poly.pdbx_strand_id
1 'polypeptide(L)'
;IVPSDSLYFRQTGIPGEFEEIPEDQFDRTLDPSYAGEVRENDRDWSAWSPSYASLENAPLSSPDNRRYLQFELRLMSGGLLDKAIIDSVTFSYTIPAIADSVVAEISPVTAAIGEVNRFTYYLRSVFTGNKRGFDTVFIHTPFASTVTGVEINDVAISDYDWEMEDNSLKVIFANDRIETSGQKITVDFESLMTVSGTEFRGRVGDSQSDAFPQRVIAGDASADEEGNRLVVSGEIEEHLFSSVQFSSPVITPNGDERNDSLELDYILLKATSPVNIEVVVYNLKGDIVRRVYDEFDLSGPNKVSWDGTDDAGGTVPPGLYLVRLQADTDAGRNTEIRSVAVAY
;
A
#
# COMPACT_ATOMS: atom_id res chain seq x y z
N ILE A 1 13.97 1.11 -33.83
CA ILE A 1 12.81 0.36 -34.35
C ILE A 1 11.95 0.00 -33.16
N VAL A 2 10.66 0.29 -33.20
CA VAL A 2 9.68 -0.11 -32.18
C VAL A 2 9.41 -1.60 -32.42
N PRO A 3 9.50 -2.48 -31.39
CA PRO A 3 9.12 -3.87 -31.53
C PRO A 3 7.64 -4.01 -31.93
N SER A 4 7.29 -5.02 -32.72
CA SER A 4 5.89 -5.35 -32.97
C SER A 4 5.21 -5.73 -31.66
N ASP A 5 3.94 -5.39 -31.48
CA ASP A 5 3.11 -5.80 -30.35
C ASP A 5 2.64 -7.27 -30.45
N SER A 6 2.78 -7.85 -31.63
CA SER A 6 2.34 -9.21 -31.94
C SER A 6 3.43 -10.05 -32.57
N LEU A 7 3.42 -11.35 -32.27
CA LEU A 7 4.26 -12.36 -32.89
C LEU A 7 3.40 -13.19 -33.86
N TYR A 8 3.86 -13.32 -35.08
CA TYR A 8 3.13 -13.98 -36.17
C TYR A 8 3.77 -15.31 -36.49
N PHE A 9 2.96 -16.36 -36.65
CA PHE A 9 3.42 -17.72 -36.89
C PHE A 9 2.81 -18.32 -38.17
N ARG A 10 3.58 -19.14 -38.87
CA ARG A 10 3.08 -19.98 -39.96
C ARG A 10 3.29 -21.46 -39.65
N GLN A 11 2.46 -22.33 -40.22
CA GLN A 11 2.67 -23.77 -40.22
C GLN A 11 3.83 -24.16 -41.14
N THR A 12 4.70 -25.04 -40.69
CA THR A 12 5.88 -25.51 -41.48
C THR A 12 5.58 -26.61 -42.43
N GLY A 13 4.36 -27.17 -42.48
CA GLY A 13 3.98 -28.35 -43.24
C GLY A 13 4.08 -29.64 -42.43
N ILE A 14 4.62 -29.61 -41.22
CA ILE A 14 4.60 -30.67 -40.23
C ILE A 14 3.46 -30.39 -39.26
N PRO A 15 2.50 -31.28 -39.04
CA PRO A 15 1.39 -31.04 -38.13
C PRO A 15 1.87 -30.65 -36.71
N GLY A 16 1.45 -29.49 -36.23
CA GLY A 16 1.79 -28.96 -34.89
C GLY A 16 3.12 -28.22 -34.81
N GLU A 17 3.88 -28.06 -35.88
CA GLU A 17 5.05 -27.21 -35.94
C GLU A 17 4.73 -25.84 -36.54
N PHE A 18 5.20 -24.81 -35.85
CA PHE A 18 5.02 -23.42 -36.26
C PHE A 18 6.36 -22.70 -36.27
N GLU A 19 6.53 -21.82 -37.25
CA GLU A 19 7.68 -20.97 -37.43
C GLU A 19 7.25 -19.50 -37.31
N GLU A 20 7.99 -18.70 -36.54
CA GLU A 20 7.77 -17.26 -36.43
C GLU A 20 8.21 -16.56 -37.73
N ILE A 21 7.35 -15.69 -38.23
CA ILE A 21 7.61 -14.93 -39.46
C ILE A 21 7.31 -13.42 -39.20
N PRO A 22 7.92 -12.52 -39.96
CA PRO A 22 7.57 -11.10 -39.91
C PRO A 22 6.11 -10.83 -40.31
N GLU A 23 5.52 -9.80 -39.70
CA GLU A 23 4.15 -9.36 -39.95
C GLU A 23 3.84 -9.14 -41.42
N ASP A 24 4.76 -8.50 -42.18
CA ASP A 24 4.60 -8.22 -43.60
C ASP A 24 4.54 -9.50 -44.45
N GLN A 25 5.18 -10.59 -44.03
CA GLN A 25 5.05 -11.89 -44.65
C GLN A 25 3.73 -12.54 -44.33
N PHE A 26 3.27 -12.45 -43.08
CA PHE A 26 2.00 -12.99 -42.64
C PHE A 26 0.83 -12.36 -43.40
N ASP A 27 0.78 -11.05 -43.49
CA ASP A 27 -0.35 -10.29 -44.05
C ASP A 27 -0.36 -10.26 -45.60
N ARG A 28 0.80 -10.27 -46.24
CA ARG A 28 0.91 -9.99 -47.67
C ARG A 28 1.30 -11.19 -48.55
N THR A 29 2.04 -12.14 -48.02
CA THR A 29 2.65 -13.17 -48.82
C THR A 29 2.29 -14.59 -48.37
N LEU A 30 1.76 -14.74 -47.17
CA LEU A 30 1.38 -16.06 -46.65
C LEU A 30 0.05 -16.53 -47.27
N ASP A 31 0.05 -17.74 -47.82
CA ASP A 31 -1.21 -18.40 -48.16
C ASP A 31 -2.01 -18.66 -46.86
N PRO A 32 -3.29 -18.23 -46.81
CA PRO A 32 -4.11 -18.40 -45.60
C PRO A 32 -4.18 -19.81 -45.03
N SER A 33 -3.98 -20.81 -45.85
CA SER A 33 -3.97 -22.21 -45.39
C SER A 33 -2.78 -22.58 -44.51
N TYR A 34 -1.71 -21.77 -44.54
CA TYR A 34 -0.52 -21.92 -43.71
C TYR A 34 -0.47 -20.89 -42.57
N ALA A 35 -1.47 -20.04 -42.43
CA ALA A 35 -1.52 -19.09 -41.32
C ALA A 35 -1.62 -19.86 -40.01
N GLY A 36 -0.69 -19.56 -39.12
CA GLY A 36 -0.69 -20.02 -37.74
C GLY A 36 -1.40 -19.02 -36.82
N GLU A 37 -1.11 -19.10 -35.56
CA GLU A 37 -1.64 -18.17 -34.56
C GLU A 37 -0.88 -16.84 -34.54
N VAL A 38 -1.55 -15.83 -34.06
CA VAL A 38 -0.95 -14.53 -33.69
C VAL A 38 -0.98 -14.45 -32.17
N ARG A 39 0.17 -14.19 -31.57
CA ARG A 39 0.33 -14.07 -30.10
C ARG A 39 0.76 -12.67 -29.74
N GLU A 40 0.45 -12.24 -28.52
CA GLU A 40 1.05 -11.02 -27.96
C GLU A 40 2.57 -11.19 -27.83
N ASN A 41 3.30 -10.13 -28.10
CA ASN A 41 4.76 -10.12 -27.97
C ASN A 41 5.16 -9.86 -26.51
N ASP A 42 5.16 -10.88 -25.70
CA ASP A 42 5.57 -10.85 -24.31
C ASP A 42 7.09 -10.85 -24.08
N ARG A 43 7.90 -10.97 -25.13
CA ARG A 43 9.38 -10.87 -25.08
C ARG A 43 9.87 -9.43 -24.97
N ASP A 44 9.26 -8.54 -25.74
CA ASP A 44 9.67 -7.14 -25.87
C ASP A 44 8.77 -6.19 -25.07
N TRP A 45 7.53 -6.58 -24.80
CA TRP A 45 6.53 -5.82 -24.08
C TRP A 45 6.17 -6.47 -22.74
N SER A 46 5.89 -5.63 -21.75
CA SER A 46 5.24 -6.09 -20.52
C SER A 46 3.76 -6.39 -20.81
N ALA A 47 3.13 -7.19 -19.96
CA ALA A 47 1.68 -7.31 -19.98
C ALA A 47 1.00 -5.94 -19.85
N TRP A 48 -0.23 -5.81 -20.40
CA TRP A 48 -1.04 -4.63 -20.23
C TRP A 48 -1.32 -4.37 -18.74
N SER A 49 -1.23 -3.12 -18.34
CA SER A 49 -1.70 -2.71 -17.02
C SER A 49 -3.22 -2.82 -16.94
N PRO A 50 -3.80 -2.95 -15.73
CA PRO A 50 -5.23 -2.74 -15.55
C PRO A 50 -5.65 -1.35 -16.06
N SER A 51 -6.93 -1.24 -16.44
CA SER A 51 -7.50 0.06 -16.86
C SER A 51 -7.39 1.09 -15.72
N TYR A 52 -7.03 2.32 -16.06
CA TYR A 52 -6.97 3.42 -15.10
C TYR A 52 -8.39 3.86 -14.71
N ALA A 53 -8.66 3.95 -13.42
CA ALA A 53 -9.94 4.43 -12.89
C ALA A 53 -10.07 5.97 -13.01
N SER A 54 -8.93 6.69 -12.99
CA SER A 54 -8.84 8.13 -13.22
C SER A 54 -7.79 8.40 -14.28
N LEU A 55 -8.01 9.42 -15.09
CA LEU A 55 -7.08 9.87 -16.13
C LEU A 55 -6.25 11.08 -15.67
N GLU A 56 -6.60 11.73 -14.57
CA GLU A 56 -5.88 12.89 -14.05
C GLU A 56 -4.77 12.46 -13.09
N ASN A 57 -3.53 12.82 -13.42
CA ASN A 57 -2.33 12.58 -12.61
C ASN A 57 -2.14 11.12 -12.18
N ALA A 58 -2.68 10.17 -12.95
CA ALA A 58 -2.55 8.76 -12.63
C ALA A 58 -1.09 8.30 -12.84
N PRO A 59 -0.45 7.66 -11.84
CA PRO A 59 0.88 7.11 -12.02
C PRO A 59 0.83 5.96 -13.03
N LEU A 60 1.78 5.95 -13.98
CA LEU A 60 1.87 4.86 -14.95
C LEU A 60 2.13 3.54 -14.23
N SER A 61 1.33 2.53 -14.54
CA SER A 61 1.47 1.16 -13.98
C SER A 61 2.47 0.31 -14.76
N SER A 62 2.92 0.78 -15.93
CA SER A 62 3.95 0.12 -16.72
C SER A 62 5.29 0.11 -15.99
N PRO A 63 6.17 -0.87 -16.25
CA PRO A 63 7.52 -0.90 -15.67
C PRO A 63 8.33 0.36 -16.05
N ASP A 64 9.10 0.87 -15.08
CA ASP A 64 10.01 1.99 -15.29
C ASP A 64 11.17 1.63 -16.25
N ASN A 65 11.89 2.64 -16.74
CA ASN A 65 13.08 2.52 -17.58
C ASN A 65 12.83 1.77 -18.91
N ARG A 66 11.67 1.93 -19.49
CA ARG A 66 11.33 1.40 -20.81
C ARG A 66 11.53 2.45 -21.90
N ARG A 67 12.02 2.00 -23.05
CA ARG A 67 12.27 2.89 -24.20
C ARG A 67 10.99 3.27 -24.93
N TYR A 68 10.00 2.41 -24.89
CA TYR A 68 8.72 2.57 -25.58
C TYR A 68 7.57 2.41 -24.61
N LEU A 69 6.52 3.19 -24.82
CA LEU A 69 5.25 3.12 -24.11
C LEU A 69 4.13 2.94 -25.15
N GLN A 70 3.27 1.97 -24.91
CA GLN A 70 2.04 1.78 -25.68
C GLN A 70 0.84 2.06 -24.77
N PHE A 71 -0.17 2.72 -25.27
CA PHE A 71 -1.42 2.98 -24.55
C PHE A 71 -2.64 2.73 -25.43
N GLU A 72 -3.71 2.26 -24.82
CA GLU A 72 -5.00 2.02 -25.44
C GLU A 72 -6.05 2.95 -24.82
N LEU A 73 -6.84 3.61 -25.65
CA LEU A 73 -7.97 4.45 -25.24
C LEU A 73 -9.26 3.80 -25.71
N ARG A 74 -10.13 3.45 -24.79
CA ARG A 74 -11.45 2.89 -25.08
C ARG A 74 -12.50 3.96 -24.91
N LEU A 75 -13.01 4.45 -26.04
CA LEU A 75 -14.05 5.46 -26.08
C LEU A 75 -15.42 4.80 -26.21
N MET A 76 -16.31 5.13 -25.29
CA MET A 76 -17.69 4.62 -25.30
C MET A 76 -18.67 5.80 -25.46
N SER A 77 -19.67 5.63 -26.32
CA SER A 77 -20.78 6.59 -26.47
C SER A 77 -22.00 6.09 -25.71
N GLY A 78 -22.62 6.95 -24.93
CA GLY A 78 -23.83 6.64 -24.18
C GLY A 78 -25.12 6.71 -25.03
N GLY A 79 -25.05 7.27 -26.24
CA GLY A 79 -26.18 7.43 -27.13
C GLY A 79 -25.80 7.69 -28.60
N LEU A 80 -26.77 7.58 -29.50
CA LEU A 80 -26.54 7.71 -30.94
C LEU A 80 -26.07 9.12 -31.38
N LEU A 81 -26.32 10.13 -30.56
CA LEU A 81 -25.93 11.52 -30.83
C LEU A 81 -24.73 11.99 -30.03
N ASP A 82 -24.25 11.15 -29.08
CA ASP A 82 -23.11 11.47 -28.24
C ASP A 82 -21.83 11.02 -28.93
N LYS A 83 -20.77 11.80 -28.76
CA LYS A 83 -19.41 11.42 -29.17
C LYS A 83 -18.42 11.74 -28.07
N ALA A 84 -17.51 10.82 -27.83
CA ALA A 84 -16.34 11.08 -27.00
C ALA A 84 -15.30 11.86 -27.84
N ILE A 85 -14.73 12.92 -27.26
CA ILE A 85 -13.68 13.73 -27.88
C ILE A 85 -12.51 13.74 -26.90
N ILE A 86 -11.31 13.52 -27.40
CA ILE A 86 -10.07 13.66 -26.65
C ILE A 86 -9.25 14.76 -27.33
N ASP A 87 -8.95 15.81 -26.60
CA ASP A 87 -8.16 16.93 -27.13
C ASP A 87 -6.66 16.65 -26.99
N SER A 88 -6.24 16.04 -25.89
CA SER A 88 -4.81 15.70 -25.65
C SER A 88 -4.64 14.57 -24.65
N VAL A 89 -3.52 13.88 -24.75
CA VAL A 89 -3.02 12.94 -23.76
C VAL A 89 -1.59 13.34 -23.43
N THR A 90 -1.30 13.55 -22.15
CA THR A 90 -0.01 14.04 -21.69
C THR A 90 0.65 13.01 -20.78
N PHE A 91 1.93 12.77 -20.99
CA PHE A 91 2.76 11.91 -20.13
C PHE A 91 3.94 12.72 -19.61
N SER A 92 4.18 12.60 -18.30
CA SER A 92 5.38 13.14 -17.66
C SER A 92 6.41 12.04 -17.46
N TYR A 93 7.69 12.34 -17.70
CA TYR A 93 8.78 11.38 -17.55
C TYR A 93 10.08 12.08 -17.15
N THR A 94 11.02 11.31 -16.61
CA THR A 94 12.33 11.80 -16.13
C THR A 94 13.47 11.30 -17.01
N ILE A 95 14.34 12.20 -17.45
CA ILE A 95 15.59 11.90 -18.16
C ILE A 95 16.75 12.74 -17.55
N PRO A 96 17.92 12.13 -17.25
CA PRO A 96 18.20 10.70 -17.24
C PRO A 96 17.40 9.99 -16.14
N ALA A 97 17.22 8.65 -16.26
CA ALA A 97 16.63 7.84 -15.21
C ALA A 97 17.46 7.87 -13.93
N ILE A 98 16.84 7.62 -12.81
CA ILE A 98 17.50 7.61 -11.49
C ILE A 98 18.54 6.48 -11.43
N ALA A 99 18.14 5.25 -11.74
CA ALA A 99 19.00 4.07 -11.86
C ALA A 99 18.50 3.17 -13.01
N ASP A 100 19.26 2.16 -13.43
CA ASP A 100 18.74 1.14 -14.36
C ASP A 100 17.71 0.25 -13.68
N SER A 101 18.01 -0.16 -12.45
CA SER A 101 17.08 -0.86 -11.57
C SER A 101 17.45 -0.62 -10.13
N VAL A 102 16.46 -0.70 -9.26
CA VAL A 102 16.63 -0.78 -7.81
C VAL A 102 15.79 -1.96 -7.33
N VAL A 103 16.43 -2.95 -6.73
CA VAL A 103 15.77 -4.08 -6.09
C VAL A 103 15.73 -3.88 -4.60
N ALA A 104 14.70 -4.42 -3.94
CA ALA A 104 14.61 -4.41 -2.49
C ALA A 104 13.94 -5.67 -1.94
N GLU A 105 14.20 -5.90 -0.68
CA GLU A 105 13.55 -6.89 0.16
C GLU A 105 13.35 -6.36 1.58
N ILE A 106 12.47 -7.01 2.32
CA ILE A 106 12.16 -6.64 3.71
C ILE A 106 12.37 -7.83 4.65
N SER A 107 12.89 -7.58 5.83
CA SER A 107 13.04 -8.53 6.93
C SER A 107 12.45 -7.92 8.22
N PRO A 108 11.78 -8.73 9.07
CA PRO A 108 11.39 -10.12 8.86
C PRO A 108 10.23 -10.24 7.86
N VAL A 109 10.10 -11.40 7.23
CA VAL A 109 8.99 -11.71 6.29
C VAL A 109 7.71 -12.17 6.99
N THR A 110 7.76 -12.32 8.32
CA THR A 110 6.62 -12.62 9.20
C THR A 110 6.66 -11.71 10.41
N ALA A 111 5.51 -11.18 10.84
CA ALA A 111 5.42 -10.26 11.97
C ALA A 111 4.08 -10.41 12.71
N ALA A 112 4.03 -9.94 13.97
CA ALA A 112 2.82 -9.96 14.76
C ALA A 112 1.78 -8.96 14.23
N ILE A 113 0.53 -9.38 14.13
CA ILE A 113 -0.58 -8.49 13.77
C ILE A 113 -1.07 -7.75 15.02
N GLY A 114 -1.36 -6.46 14.89
CA GLY A 114 -1.87 -5.61 15.97
C GLY A 114 -0.80 -5.00 16.87
N GLU A 115 0.45 -5.19 16.51
CA GLU A 115 1.61 -4.66 17.24
C GLU A 115 2.52 -3.85 16.33
N VAL A 116 3.31 -2.97 16.95
CA VAL A 116 4.39 -2.27 16.28
C VAL A 116 5.57 -3.23 16.14
N ASN A 117 5.96 -3.51 14.92
CA ASN A 117 7.06 -4.40 14.59
C ASN A 117 8.25 -3.61 14.06
N ARG A 118 9.45 -4.16 14.24
CA ARG A 118 10.69 -3.65 13.64
C ARG A 118 10.92 -4.34 12.31
N PHE A 119 11.22 -3.52 11.30
CA PHE A 119 11.53 -3.97 9.95
C PHE A 119 12.84 -3.38 9.48
N THR A 120 13.55 -4.14 8.68
CA THR A 120 14.72 -3.71 7.92
C THR A 120 14.41 -3.79 6.43
N TYR A 121 14.55 -2.69 5.73
CA TYR A 121 14.35 -2.59 4.29
C TYR A 121 15.70 -2.47 3.60
N TYR A 122 16.05 -3.49 2.83
CA TYR A 122 17.31 -3.54 2.07
C TYR A 122 17.06 -3.10 0.63
N LEU A 123 17.97 -2.28 0.10
CA LEU A 123 17.96 -1.85 -1.29
C LEU A 123 19.32 -2.07 -1.93
N ARG A 124 19.32 -2.44 -3.20
CA ARG A 124 20.52 -2.52 -4.05
C ARG A 124 20.22 -1.97 -5.42
N SER A 125 21.11 -1.12 -5.91
CA SER A 125 20.93 -0.44 -7.19
C SER A 125 21.93 -0.89 -8.25
N VAL A 126 21.51 -0.79 -9.51
CA VAL A 126 22.35 -1.02 -10.70
C VAL A 126 22.37 0.25 -11.53
N PHE A 127 23.57 0.69 -11.88
CA PHE A 127 23.83 1.84 -12.73
C PHE A 127 24.69 1.45 -13.92
N THR A 128 24.24 1.81 -15.12
CA THR A 128 25.03 1.72 -16.35
C THR A 128 24.93 3.03 -17.12
N GLY A 129 26.03 3.54 -17.60
CA GLY A 129 26.06 4.82 -18.32
C GLY A 129 25.70 6.02 -17.43
N ASN A 130 25.11 7.04 -18.04
CA ASN A 130 24.75 8.27 -17.34
C ASN A 130 23.37 8.14 -16.68
N LYS A 131 23.36 8.00 -15.36
CA LYS A 131 22.18 7.99 -14.52
C LYS A 131 22.23 9.14 -13.51
N ARG A 132 21.07 9.48 -12.94
CA ARG A 132 20.96 10.59 -12.03
C ARG A 132 21.51 10.26 -10.62
N GLY A 133 21.37 9.01 -10.18
CA GLY A 133 21.56 8.61 -8.79
C GLY A 133 20.37 9.01 -7.93
N PHE A 134 20.41 8.64 -6.65
CA PHE A 134 19.37 9.00 -5.67
C PHE A 134 19.96 9.24 -4.27
N ASP A 135 19.25 9.99 -3.49
CA ASP A 135 19.53 10.30 -2.09
C ASP A 135 18.28 10.24 -1.22
N THR A 136 17.17 9.77 -1.78
CA THR A 136 15.89 9.68 -1.09
C THR A 136 15.29 8.29 -1.30
N VAL A 137 14.79 7.69 -0.22
CA VAL A 137 14.03 6.44 -0.22
C VAL A 137 12.64 6.71 0.32
N PHE A 138 11.63 6.20 -0.38
CA PHE A 138 10.25 6.20 0.06
C PHE A 138 9.83 4.75 0.30
N ILE A 139 9.28 4.46 1.49
CA ILE A 139 8.73 3.15 1.83
C ILE A 139 7.26 3.36 2.18
N HIS A 140 6.35 2.82 1.38
CA HIS A 140 4.93 2.87 1.71
C HIS A 140 4.64 2.01 2.92
N THR A 141 4.05 2.61 3.95
CA THR A 141 3.68 1.95 5.19
C THR A 141 2.18 2.13 5.45
N PRO A 142 1.48 1.12 5.98
CA PRO A 142 0.03 1.21 6.19
C PRO A 142 -0.36 2.27 7.23
N PHE A 143 0.56 2.57 8.17
CA PHE A 143 0.35 3.53 9.26
C PHE A 143 1.59 4.36 9.51
N ALA A 144 1.45 5.37 10.38
CA ALA A 144 2.58 6.17 10.83
C ALA A 144 3.71 5.27 11.36
N SER A 145 4.89 5.48 10.84
CA SER A 145 6.09 4.68 11.09
C SER A 145 7.24 5.57 11.51
N THR A 146 8.24 5.00 12.14
CA THR A 146 9.39 5.74 12.69
C THR A 146 10.68 5.10 12.19
N VAL A 147 11.59 5.87 11.60
CA VAL A 147 12.93 5.41 11.23
C VAL A 147 13.77 5.26 12.49
N THR A 148 14.47 4.15 12.62
CA THR A 148 15.36 3.84 13.75
C THR A 148 16.82 3.79 13.36
N GLY A 149 17.14 3.63 12.06
CA GLY A 149 18.51 3.61 11.55
C GLY A 149 18.58 3.65 10.04
N VAL A 150 19.70 4.13 9.52
CA VAL A 150 20.04 4.08 8.10
C VAL A 150 21.51 3.67 7.95
N GLU A 151 21.78 2.74 7.05
CA GLU A 151 23.14 2.29 6.76
C GLU A 151 23.39 2.29 5.25
N ILE A 152 24.63 2.57 4.87
CA ILE A 152 25.12 2.44 3.50
C ILE A 152 26.37 1.55 3.53
N ASN A 153 26.31 0.42 2.82
CA ASN A 153 27.37 -0.61 2.81
C ASN A 153 27.76 -1.08 4.22
N ASP A 154 26.75 -1.34 5.06
CA ASP A 154 26.90 -1.79 6.47
C ASP A 154 27.57 -0.76 7.39
N VAL A 155 27.59 0.50 6.98
CA VAL A 155 28.09 1.61 7.79
C VAL A 155 26.92 2.51 8.15
N ALA A 156 26.65 2.64 9.45
CA ALA A 156 25.60 3.52 9.93
C ALA A 156 25.92 4.99 9.60
N ILE A 157 24.94 5.69 9.06
CA ILE A 157 25.00 7.13 8.82
C ILE A 157 24.14 7.86 9.84
N SER A 158 24.54 9.07 10.22
CA SER A 158 23.79 9.91 11.16
C SER A 158 23.25 11.20 10.52
N ASP A 159 23.69 11.48 9.30
CA ASP A 159 23.30 12.68 8.53
C ASP A 159 22.19 12.31 7.55
N TYR A 160 20.99 12.08 8.11
CA TYR A 160 19.77 11.86 7.35
C TYR A 160 18.57 12.51 8.05
N ASP A 161 17.61 12.94 7.25
CA ASP A 161 16.30 13.39 7.69
C ASP A 161 15.23 12.40 7.29
N TRP A 162 14.13 12.36 8.03
CA TRP A 162 12.96 11.57 7.65
C TRP A 162 11.65 12.22 8.05
N GLU A 163 10.62 11.93 7.29
CA GLU A 163 9.25 12.39 7.54
C GLU A 163 8.23 11.38 7.01
N MET A 164 6.98 11.47 7.50
CA MET A 164 5.84 10.76 6.92
C MET A 164 5.15 11.65 5.89
N GLU A 165 5.07 11.21 4.65
CA GLU A 165 4.41 11.89 3.54
C GLU A 165 3.48 10.90 2.81
N ASP A 166 2.16 11.17 2.77
CA ASP A 166 1.16 10.35 2.06
C ASP A 166 1.25 8.83 2.32
N ASN A 167 1.28 8.42 3.59
CA ASN A 167 1.49 7.03 4.01
C ASN A 167 2.80 6.41 3.49
N SER A 168 3.80 7.23 3.28
CA SER A 168 5.14 6.79 2.93
C SER A 168 6.15 7.38 3.90
N LEU A 169 7.03 6.52 4.38
CA LEU A 169 8.21 6.91 5.13
C LEU A 169 9.20 7.43 4.11
N LYS A 170 9.51 8.73 4.15
CA LYS A 170 10.48 9.39 3.30
C LYS A 170 11.77 9.60 4.07
N VAL A 171 12.86 9.06 3.58
CA VAL A 171 14.20 9.15 4.18
C VAL A 171 15.13 9.82 3.20
N ILE A 172 15.81 10.89 3.63
CA ILE A 172 16.70 11.72 2.81
C ILE A 172 18.11 11.68 3.40
N PHE A 173 19.11 11.29 2.59
CA PHE A 173 20.53 11.24 2.95
C PHE A 173 21.37 12.00 1.90
N ALA A 174 21.12 13.31 1.78
CA ALA A 174 21.61 14.16 0.69
C ALA A 174 23.15 14.17 0.52
N ASN A 175 23.90 13.96 1.60
CA ASN A 175 25.36 13.96 1.57
C ASN A 175 25.98 12.58 1.23
N ASP A 176 25.15 11.51 1.24
CA ASP A 176 25.57 10.13 0.97
C ASP A 176 24.86 9.56 -0.26
N ARG A 177 24.85 10.34 -1.34
CA ARG A 177 24.15 10.04 -2.58
C ARG A 177 24.61 8.71 -3.22
N ILE A 178 23.67 7.93 -3.68
CA ILE A 178 23.90 6.63 -4.34
C ILE A 178 24.01 6.83 -5.84
N GLU A 179 25.19 6.56 -6.40
CA GLU A 179 25.50 6.76 -7.82
C GLU A 179 26.25 5.59 -8.45
N THR A 180 26.60 4.57 -7.65
CA THR A 180 27.37 3.42 -8.11
C THR A 180 26.63 2.11 -7.86
N SER A 181 26.81 1.17 -8.81
CA SER A 181 26.18 -0.15 -8.70
C SER A 181 26.67 -0.94 -7.48
N GLY A 182 25.75 -1.71 -6.89
CA GLY A 182 26.05 -2.67 -5.83
C GLY A 182 26.14 -2.08 -4.44
N GLN A 183 25.96 -0.76 -4.27
CA GLN A 183 25.81 -0.20 -2.93
C GLN A 183 24.55 -0.76 -2.27
N LYS A 184 24.70 -1.26 -1.04
CA LYS A 184 23.59 -1.73 -0.19
C LYS A 184 23.13 -0.57 0.69
N ILE A 185 21.87 -0.27 0.66
CA ILE A 185 21.22 0.69 1.56
C ILE A 185 20.31 -0.09 2.48
N THR A 186 20.38 0.20 3.76
CA THR A 186 19.55 -0.40 4.80
C THR A 186 18.77 0.69 5.50
N VAL A 187 17.45 0.53 5.62
CA VAL A 187 16.58 1.42 6.39
C VAL A 187 15.86 0.61 7.44
N ASP A 188 16.18 0.85 8.71
CA ASP A 188 15.50 0.26 9.85
C ASP A 188 14.36 1.15 10.30
N PHE A 189 13.20 0.57 10.51
CA PHE A 189 12.02 1.33 10.93
C PHE A 189 11.05 0.48 11.76
N GLU A 190 10.17 1.16 12.49
CA GLU A 190 9.08 0.57 13.25
C GLU A 190 7.74 0.93 12.58
N SER A 191 6.87 -0.06 12.39
CA SER A 191 5.54 0.12 11.81
C SER A 191 4.51 -0.82 12.41
N LEU A 192 3.28 -0.34 12.55
CA LEU A 192 2.13 -1.17 12.93
C LEU A 192 1.68 -2.01 11.74
N MET A 193 1.41 -3.29 11.99
CA MET A 193 0.83 -4.19 11.01
C MET A 193 -0.51 -4.72 11.49
N THR A 194 -1.58 -4.57 10.70
CA THR A 194 -2.95 -4.95 11.08
C THR A 194 -3.55 -6.03 10.19
N VAL A 195 -2.91 -6.29 9.05
CA VAL A 195 -3.37 -7.27 8.04
C VAL A 195 -2.20 -8.13 7.60
N SER A 196 -2.42 -9.44 7.45
CA SER A 196 -1.44 -10.34 6.85
C SER A 196 -1.33 -10.07 5.34
N GLY A 197 -0.13 -10.17 4.80
CA GLY A 197 0.16 -9.83 3.41
C GLY A 197 0.33 -8.33 3.17
N THR A 198 0.76 -7.59 4.19
CA THR A 198 1.11 -6.17 4.05
C THR A 198 2.32 -6.00 3.13
N GLU A 199 2.14 -5.19 2.08
CA GLU A 199 3.18 -4.89 1.11
C GLU A 199 3.83 -3.53 1.39
N PHE A 200 5.15 -3.53 1.60
CA PHE A 200 5.98 -2.33 1.80
C PHE A 200 6.63 -1.90 0.48
N ARG A 201 5.85 -1.23 -0.38
CA ARG A 201 6.35 -0.76 -1.68
C ARG A 201 7.36 0.35 -1.53
N GLY A 202 8.44 0.29 -2.31
CA GLY A 202 9.50 1.29 -2.31
C GLY A 202 9.55 2.15 -3.57
N ARG A 203 10.08 3.36 -3.40
CA ARG A 203 10.54 4.23 -4.49
C ARG A 203 11.86 4.88 -4.06
N VAL A 204 12.65 5.28 -5.04
CA VAL A 204 13.87 6.09 -4.83
C VAL A 204 13.74 7.41 -5.56
N GLY A 205 14.28 8.48 -5.01
CA GLY A 205 14.16 9.84 -5.52
C GLY A 205 15.44 10.64 -5.43
N ASP A 206 15.40 11.82 -6.00
CA ASP A 206 16.46 12.80 -6.00
C ASP A 206 15.96 14.08 -5.31
N SER A 207 16.40 14.34 -4.08
CA SER A 207 15.97 15.49 -3.29
C SER A 207 16.38 16.84 -3.90
N GLN A 208 17.33 16.84 -4.83
CA GLN A 208 17.85 18.04 -5.48
C GLN A 208 17.17 18.37 -6.82
N SER A 209 16.14 17.62 -7.19
CA SER A 209 15.44 17.84 -8.47
C SER A 209 13.96 17.44 -8.41
N ASP A 210 13.17 17.94 -9.35
CA ASP A 210 11.76 17.58 -9.54
C ASP A 210 11.59 16.24 -10.31
N ALA A 211 12.62 15.37 -10.29
CA ALA A 211 12.56 14.06 -10.93
C ALA A 211 11.51 13.19 -10.27
N PHE A 212 10.67 12.54 -11.08
CA PHE A 212 9.70 11.58 -10.53
C PHE A 212 10.41 10.42 -9.86
N PRO A 213 10.01 10.04 -8.63
CA PRO A 213 10.58 8.89 -7.95
C PRO A 213 10.42 7.60 -8.76
N GLN A 214 11.51 6.84 -8.89
CA GLN A 214 11.54 5.55 -9.56
C GLN A 214 11.10 4.44 -8.63
N ARG A 215 10.32 3.48 -9.12
CA ARG A 215 9.86 2.31 -8.36
C ARG A 215 11.01 1.36 -8.04
N VAL A 216 10.89 0.75 -6.88
CA VAL A 216 11.74 -0.35 -6.45
C VAL A 216 11.04 -1.68 -6.80
N ILE A 217 11.80 -2.66 -7.25
CA ILE A 217 11.31 -3.98 -7.63
C ILE A 217 11.67 -4.97 -6.52
N ALA A 218 10.74 -5.85 -6.15
CA ALA A 218 11.04 -6.92 -5.21
C ALA A 218 12.17 -7.83 -5.77
N GLY A 219 13.17 -8.13 -4.96
CA GLY A 219 14.32 -8.93 -5.37
C GLY A 219 15.40 -9.00 -4.30
N ASP A 220 16.36 -9.90 -4.47
CA ASP A 220 17.49 -10.12 -3.59
C ASP A 220 18.38 -8.85 -3.53
N ALA A 221 18.32 -8.14 -2.42
CA ALA A 221 19.08 -6.92 -2.15
C ALA A 221 20.18 -7.15 -1.10
N SER A 222 20.06 -8.19 -0.25
CA SER A 222 21.02 -8.53 0.80
C SER A 222 21.38 -10.01 0.72
N ALA A 223 22.67 -10.33 0.69
CA ALA A 223 23.15 -11.70 0.70
C ALA A 223 22.94 -12.40 2.05
N ASP A 224 22.63 -11.65 3.09
CA ASP A 224 22.47 -12.15 4.47
C ASP A 224 21.00 -12.54 4.76
N GLU A 225 20.06 -12.23 3.86
CA GLU A 225 18.64 -12.53 4.00
C GLU A 225 18.23 -13.61 3.00
N GLU A 226 17.39 -14.55 3.43
CA GLU A 226 16.79 -15.56 2.53
C GLU A 226 15.55 -15.03 1.78
N GLY A 227 15.30 -13.73 1.87
CA GLY A 227 14.16 -13.05 1.28
C GLY A 227 14.40 -12.62 -0.18
N ASN A 228 13.35 -12.22 -0.84
CA ASN A 228 13.38 -11.47 -2.11
C ASN A 228 12.02 -10.79 -2.33
N ARG A 229 11.33 -10.44 -1.26
CA ARG A 229 9.94 -9.95 -1.30
C ARG A 229 9.78 -8.67 -0.48
N LEU A 230 8.72 -7.92 -0.80
CA LEU A 230 8.29 -6.71 -0.10
C LEU A 230 7.01 -6.93 0.69
N VAL A 231 6.57 -8.18 0.82
CA VAL A 231 5.33 -8.57 1.50
C VAL A 231 5.68 -9.27 2.80
N VAL A 232 5.08 -8.81 3.89
CA VAL A 232 5.19 -9.40 5.22
C VAL A 232 3.89 -10.12 5.56
N SER A 233 4.00 -11.39 5.94
CA SER A 233 2.88 -12.20 6.41
C SER A 233 2.72 -12.02 7.92
N GLY A 234 1.47 -11.98 8.40
CA GLY A 234 1.18 -11.98 9.82
C GLY A 234 0.70 -13.34 10.29
N GLU A 235 0.93 -13.67 11.56
CA GLU A 235 0.31 -14.83 12.19
C GLU A 235 -1.21 -14.63 12.27
N ILE A 236 -1.97 -15.70 12.07
CA ILE A 236 -3.44 -15.65 12.10
C ILE A 236 -3.86 -15.71 13.57
N GLU A 237 -4.27 -14.58 14.11
CA GLU A 237 -4.95 -14.51 15.42
C GLU A 237 -6.46 -14.70 15.26
N GLU A 238 -7.15 -15.21 16.27
CA GLU A 238 -8.62 -15.39 16.21
C GLU A 238 -9.39 -14.09 16.45
N HIS A 239 -8.76 -13.10 17.10
CA HIS A 239 -9.39 -11.85 17.50
C HIS A 239 -9.38 -10.79 16.41
N LEU A 240 -10.48 -10.02 16.32
CA LEU A 240 -10.58 -8.84 15.44
C LEU A 240 -10.14 -7.55 16.13
N PHE A 241 -10.11 -7.52 17.47
CA PHE A 241 -9.71 -6.35 18.23
C PHE A 241 -8.41 -6.60 18.97
N SER A 242 -7.53 -5.63 18.94
CA SER A 242 -6.32 -5.55 19.74
C SER A 242 -6.27 -4.22 20.47
N SER A 243 -5.50 -4.17 21.56
CA SER A 243 -5.22 -2.94 22.32
C SER A 243 -6.47 -2.14 22.73
N VAL A 244 -7.55 -2.82 23.11
CA VAL A 244 -8.79 -2.17 23.57
C VAL A 244 -8.53 -1.50 24.91
N GLN A 245 -8.51 -0.16 24.95
CA GLN A 245 -8.17 0.64 26.13
C GLN A 245 -9.15 1.78 26.34
N PHE A 246 -9.40 2.12 27.62
CA PHE A 246 -10.14 3.30 28.03
C PHE A 246 -9.17 4.38 28.53
N SER A 247 -9.44 5.64 28.20
CA SER A 247 -8.67 6.80 28.70
C SER A 247 -8.68 6.89 30.22
N SER A 248 -9.81 6.49 30.84
CA SER A 248 -9.97 6.48 32.30
C SER A 248 -10.98 5.41 32.71
N PRO A 249 -10.82 4.74 33.86
CA PRO A 249 -11.84 3.87 34.42
C PRO A 249 -13.04 4.64 35.01
N VAL A 250 -12.91 5.98 35.21
CA VAL A 250 -13.95 6.84 35.76
C VAL A 250 -14.03 8.11 34.93
N ILE A 251 -15.25 8.52 34.55
CA ILE A 251 -15.52 9.83 33.94
C ILE A 251 -16.35 10.70 34.89
N THR A 252 -16.14 12.01 34.77
CA THR A 252 -16.80 13.04 35.56
C THR A 252 -17.37 14.13 34.67
N PRO A 253 -18.49 13.87 33.96
CA PRO A 253 -19.03 14.77 32.94
C PRO A 253 -19.68 16.03 33.59
N ASN A 254 -18.86 16.90 34.15
CA ASN A 254 -19.25 18.11 34.86
C ASN A 254 -18.86 19.41 34.12
N GLY A 255 -18.13 19.31 32.98
CA GLY A 255 -17.75 20.41 32.13
C GLY A 255 -16.49 21.15 32.58
N ASP A 256 -15.65 20.53 33.40
CA ASP A 256 -14.38 21.12 33.87
C ASP A 256 -13.16 20.77 32.99
N GLU A 257 -13.42 20.13 31.87
CA GLU A 257 -12.42 19.64 30.90
C GLU A 257 -11.48 18.53 31.44
N ARG A 258 -11.88 17.86 32.54
CA ARG A 258 -11.13 16.75 33.13
C ARG A 258 -11.99 15.50 33.24
N ASN A 259 -11.63 14.48 32.49
CA ASN A 259 -12.39 13.22 32.44
C ASN A 259 -13.88 13.41 32.14
N ASP A 260 -14.25 14.45 31.41
CA ASP A 260 -15.64 14.70 31.02
C ASP A 260 -16.17 13.67 30.02
N SER A 261 -15.26 13.01 29.30
CA SER A 261 -15.59 11.96 28.33
C SER A 261 -14.72 10.73 28.52
N LEU A 262 -15.27 9.59 28.13
CA LEU A 262 -14.54 8.34 27.94
C LEU A 262 -14.03 8.27 26.51
N GLU A 263 -12.74 8.10 26.32
CA GLU A 263 -12.17 7.71 25.05
C GLU A 263 -11.91 6.20 25.07
N LEU A 264 -12.42 5.53 24.06
CA LEU A 264 -12.17 4.13 23.75
C LEU A 264 -11.25 4.05 22.55
N ASP A 265 -9.99 3.65 22.79
CA ASP A 265 -9.02 3.35 21.74
C ASP A 265 -9.00 1.85 21.50
N TYR A 266 -9.00 1.44 20.22
CA TYR A 266 -8.84 0.05 19.82
C TYR A 266 -8.16 -0.05 18.45
N ILE A 267 -7.55 -1.20 18.19
CA ILE A 267 -7.01 -1.54 16.86
C ILE A 267 -7.91 -2.59 16.25
N LEU A 268 -8.53 -2.28 15.09
CA LEU A 268 -9.26 -3.24 14.28
C LEU A 268 -8.29 -4.01 13.40
N LEU A 269 -8.35 -5.34 13.44
CA LEU A 269 -7.47 -6.23 12.71
C LEU A 269 -8.19 -6.91 11.55
N LYS A 270 -7.44 -7.34 10.52
CA LYS A 270 -7.85 -8.23 9.42
C LYS A 270 -8.99 -7.71 8.53
N ALA A 271 -9.48 -6.51 8.73
CA ALA A 271 -10.52 -5.94 7.88
C ALA A 271 -9.90 -5.45 6.56
N THR A 272 -10.00 -6.26 5.52
CA THR A 272 -9.59 -5.90 4.14
C THR A 272 -10.68 -5.15 3.38
N SER A 273 -11.89 -5.12 3.93
CA SER A 273 -13.05 -4.32 3.51
C SER A 273 -13.68 -3.68 4.75
N PRO A 274 -14.47 -2.61 4.60
CA PRO A 274 -15.13 -1.96 5.72
C PRO A 274 -16.02 -2.95 6.52
N VAL A 275 -15.86 -2.96 7.84
CA VAL A 275 -16.60 -3.80 8.80
C VAL A 275 -17.46 -2.91 9.66
N ASN A 276 -18.73 -3.28 9.89
CA ASN A 276 -19.61 -2.54 10.79
C ASN A 276 -19.14 -2.69 12.24
N ILE A 277 -18.88 -1.56 12.87
CA ILE A 277 -18.45 -1.45 14.27
C ILE A 277 -19.54 -0.75 15.07
N GLU A 278 -19.97 -1.36 16.17
CA GLU A 278 -20.94 -0.81 17.08
C GLU A 278 -20.32 -0.61 18.47
N VAL A 279 -20.47 0.59 19.05
CA VAL A 279 -20.15 0.87 20.46
C VAL A 279 -21.41 1.30 21.18
N VAL A 280 -21.80 0.51 22.18
CA VAL A 280 -23.04 0.74 22.96
C VAL A 280 -22.75 0.72 24.45
N VAL A 281 -23.32 1.69 25.16
CA VAL A 281 -23.27 1.80 26.61
C VAL A 281 -24.56 1.23 27.22
N TYR A 282 -24.40 0.40 28.24
CA TYR A 282 -25.48 -0.25 28.98
C TYR A 282 -25.41 0.11 30.47
N ASN A 283 -26.56 0.17 31.12
CA ASN A 283 -26.62 0.15 32.58
C ASN A 283 -26.46 -1.29 33.11
N LEU A 284 -26.34 -1.46 34.42
CA LEU A 284 -26.22 -2.79 35.06
C LEU A 284 -27.46 -3.67 34.95
N LYS A 285 -28.60 -3.13 34.50
CA LYS A 285 -29.83 -3.92 34.24
C LYS A 285 -29.81 -4.51 32.82
N GLY A 286 -28.87 -4.06 31.96
CA GLY A 286 -28.78 -4.46 30.57
C GLY A 286 -29.60 -3.57 29.62
N ASP A 287 -30.15 -2.44 30.11
CA ASP A 287 -30.82 -1.49 29.23
C ASP A 287 -29.77 -0.66 28.47
N ILE A 288 -30.03 -0.37 27.18
CA ILE A 288 -29.21 0.54 26.38
C ILE A 288 -29.38 1.95 26.95
N VAL A 289 -28.24 2.60 27.19
CA VAL A 289 -28.16 3.98 27.65
C VAL A 289 -27.82 4.89 26.47
N ARG A 290 -26.83 4.48 25.66
CA ARG A 290 -26.35 5.26 24.50
C ARG A 290 -25.81 4.35 23.41
N ARG A 291 -26.20 4.60 22.16
CA ARG A 291 -25.45 4.14 20.98
C ARG A 291 -24.42 5.20 20.62
N VAL A 292 -23.17 4.94 20.97
CA VAL A 292 -22.08 5.93 20.81
C VAL A 292 -21.55 5.93 19.39
N TYR A 293 -21.50 4.74 18.76
CA TYR A 293 -20.93 4.55 17.43
C TYR A 293 -21.63 3.39 16.70
N ASP A 294 -21.90 3.55 15.41
CA ASP A 294 -22.48 2.52 14.53
C ASP A 294 -22.10 2.87 13.08
N GLU A 295 -20.84 2.58 12.71
CA GLU A 295 -20.30 2.92 11.40
C GLU A 295 -19.37 1.82 10.87
N PHE A 296 -18.89 2.00 9.62
CA PHE A 296 -18.01 1.06 8.95
C PHE A 296 -16.55 1.51 9.03
N ASP A 297 -15.70 0.68 9.64
CA ASP A 297 -14.27 0.93 9.78
C ASP A 297 -13.43 -0.05 8.97
N LEU A 298 -12.23 0.39 8.59
CA LEU A 298 -11.15 -0.43 8.06
C LEU A 298 -10.17 -0.82 9.18
N SER A 299 -9.34 -1.83 8.92
CA SER A 299 -8.23 -2.19 9.83
C SER A 299 -7.37 -0.99 10.15
N GLY A 300 -7.04 -0.85 11.43
CA GLY A 300 -6.21 0.22 11.95
C GLY A 300 -6.59 0.69 13.33
N PRO A 301 -5.86 1.68 13.86
CA PRO A 301 -6.20 2.37 15.10
C PRO A 301 -7.48 3.19 14.93
N ASN A 302 -8.41 3.01 15.84
CA ASN A 302 -9.70 3.70 15.88
C ASN A 302 -9.92 4.28 17.27
N LYS A 303 -10.67 5.38 17.34
CA LYS A 303 -11.00 6.07 18.57
C LYS A 303 -12.48 6.47 18.58
N VAL A 304 -13.19 6.13 19.65
CA VAL A 304 -14.58 6.49 19.89
C VAL A 304 -14.70 7.20 21.24
N SER A 305 -15.48 8.28 21.31
CA SER A 305 -15.66 9.06 22.52
C SER A 305 -17.11 9.03 23.01
N TRP A 306 -17.30 8.84 24.32
CA TRP A 306 -18.60 8.96 25.00
C TRP A 306 -18.55 10.07 26.05
N ASP A 307 -19.45 11.04 25.95
CA ASP A 307 -19.55 12.24 26.79
C ASP A 307 -20.35 12.05 28.09
N GLY A 308 -20.68 10.82 28.46
CA GLY A 308 -21.48 10.54 29.62
C GLY A 308 -22.97 10.90 29.50
N THR A 309 -23.49 11.08 28.27
CA THR A 309 -24.92 11.33 28.03
C THR A 309 -25.67 10.08 27.57
N ASP A 310 -26.99 10.06 27.74
CA ASP A 310 -27.90 9.07 27.18
C ASP A 310 -28.34 9.43 25.74
N ASP A 311 -29.15 8.59 25.10
CA ASP A 311 -29.70 8.83 23.75
C ASP A 311 -30.60 10.08 23.67
N ALA A 312 -31.13 10.58 24.79
CA ALA A 312 -31.91 11.80 24.86
C ALA A 312 -31.03 13.07 25.08
N GLY A 313 -29.69 12.91 25.23
CA GLY A 313 -28.74 13.98 25.49
C GLY A 313 -28.67 14.40 26.96
N GLY A 314 -29.31 13.65 27.87
CA GLY A 314 -29.24 13.90 29.31
C GLY A 314 -27.99 13.24 29.90
N THR A 315 -27.33 13.91 30.86
CA THR A 315 -26.22 13.31 31.60
C THR A 315 -26.70 12.12 32.41
N VAL A 316 -26.02 10.97 32.31
CA VAL A 316 -26.44 9.73 32.96
C VAL A 316 -26.21 9.78 34.48
N PRO A 317 -27.01 9.15 35.33
CA PRO A 317 -26.79 9.11 36.78
C PRO A 317 -25.41 8.54 37.15
N PRO A 318 -24.83 8.96 38.30
CA PRO A 318 -23.62 8.32 38.81
C PRO A 318 -23.82 6.82 39.00
N GLY A 319 -22.86 6.02 38.56
CA GLY A 319 -22.96 4.57 38.63
C GLY A 319 -21.93 3.85 37.74
N LEU A 320 -22.06 2.55 37.67
CA LEU A 320 -21.27 1.69 36.83
C LEU A 320 -22.02 1.37 35.53
N TYR A 321 -21.30 1.51 34.40
CA TYR A 321 -21.82 1.24 33.07
C TYR A 321 -20.95 0.22 32.37
N LEU A 322 -21.54 -0.51 31.42
CA LEU A 322 -20.82 -1.44 30.55
C LEU A 322 -20.79 -0.87 29.15
N VAL A 323 -19.58 -0.79 28.58
CA VAL A 323 -19.35 -0.38 27.20
C VAL A 323 -19.04 -1.64 26.39
N ARG A 324 -19.86 -1.90 25.38
CA ARG A 324 -19.69 -3.01 24.44
C ARG A 324 -19.14 -2.47 23.13
N LEU A 325 -17.99 -2.95 22.72
CA LEU A 325 -17.45 -2.82 21.38
C LEU A 325 -17.74 -4.11 20.61
N GLN A 326 -18.35 -4.01 19.44
CA GLN A 326 -18.74 -5.16 18.63
C GLN A 326 -18.39 -4.91 17.17
N ALA A 327 -17.81 -5.94 16.51
CA ALA A 327 -17.68 -6.02 15.06
C ALA A 327 -18.60 -7.12 14.52
N ASP A 328 -19.33 -6.83 13.45
CA ASP A 328 -20.18 -7.80 12.75
C ASP A 328 -19.53 -8.15 11.41
N THR A 329 -19.11 -9.41 11.23
CA THR A 329 -18.42 -9.91 10.04
C THR A 329 -19.10 -11.16 9.50
N ASP A 330 -18.80 -11.52 8.25
CA ASP A 330 -19.29 -12.78 7.64
C ASP A 330 -18.86 -14.03 8.43
N ALA A 331 -17.75 -13.94 9.20
CA ALA A 331 -17.27 -15.03 10.06
C ALA A 331 -17.94 -15.06 11.44
N GLY A 332 -18.82 -14.10 11.76
CA GLY A 332 -19.51 -13.98 13.04
C GLY A 332 -19.23 -12.66 13.77
N ARG A 333 -19.70 -12.59 15.00
CA ARG A 333 -19.58 -11.41 15.87
C ARG A 333 -18.37 -11.53 16.78
N ASN A 334 -17.54 -10.48 16.78
CA ASN A 334 -16.50 -10.26 17.77
C ASN A 334 -16.95 -9.19 18.75
N THR A 335 -16.83 -9.45 20.06
CA THR A 335 -17.37 -8.56 21.09
C THR A 335 -16.37 -8.42 22.24
N GLU A 336 -16.09 -7.16 22.61
CA GLU A 336 -15.36 -6.79 23.82
C GLU A 336 -16.27 -5.99 24.74
N ILE A 337 -16.21 -6.26 26.04
CA ILE A 337 -16.99 -5.54 27.05
C ILE A 337 -16.05 -5.04 28.13
N ARG A 338 -16.17 -3.77 28.48
CA ARG A 338 -15.41 -3.11 29.55
C ARG A 338 -16.38 -2.32 30.43
N SER A 339 -16.00 -2.10 31.68
CA SER A 339 -16.78 -1.28 32.61
C SER A 339 -16.14 0.10 32.79
N VAL A 340 -16.99 1.12 32.94
CA VAL A 340 -16.61 2.48 33.30
C VAL A 340 -17.53 3.00 34.41
N ALA A 341 -17.00 3.76 35.34
CA ALA A 341 -17.80 4.45 36.37
C ALA A 341 -18.08 5.89 35.96
N VAL A 342 -19.25 6.38 36.25
CA VAL A 342 -19.63 7.80 36.18
C VAL A 342 -19.77 8.36 37.58
N ALA A 343 -19.09 9.47 37.84
CA ALA A 343 -19.14 10.20 39.13
C ALA A 343 -19.26 11.73 38.87
N TYR A 344 -19.63 12.48 39.88
CA TYR A 344 -19.72 13.94 39.83
C TYR A 344 -18.98 14.55 41.02
#